data_d1f95f85555a6c3f94ac63f0750736b9
#
_entry.id   d1f95f85555a6c3f94ac63f0750736b9
#
_cell.length_a   1.000
_cell.length_b   1.000
_cell.length_c   1.000
_cell.angle_alpha   90.00
_cell.angle_beta   90.00
_cell.angle_gamma   90.00
#
_symmetry.space_group_name_H-M   'P 1'
#
loop_
_entity.id
_entity.type
_entity.pdbx_description
1 polymer ?
#
loop_
_entity_poly.entity_id
_entity_poly.type
_entity_poly.pdbx_seq_one_letter_code
_entity_poly.pdbx_strand_id
1 'polypeptide(L)'
;ETYLRGRGITDLHGIDSLRFHPRCYYRPDADAPTEIWPAMIAAVTDLQGHITGAHRTWLDPSGRDKAPVDTPRRAMGHLLGHAVRFGPASDVMAAGEGIETMLSPRCVMPDMAMVAALSAAHLGAILFPATLRRLYVVRDNDPAGAGAVAGLLDRAKSAGIEAIVLSPQCGDFNEDLRNFDIEALRA
;
A
#
# COMPACT_ATOMS: atom_id res chain seq x y z
N GLU A 1 -14.18 6.34 -1.95
CA GLU A 1 -14.17 6.73 -0.51
C GLU A 1 -14.85 5.69 0.39
N THR A 2 -16.08 5.22 0.06
CA THR A 2 -16.88 4.29 0.88
C THR A 2 -16.08 3.07 1.33
N TYR A 3 -15.33 2.44 0.43
CA TYR A 3 -14.48 1.30 0.73
C TYR A 3 -13.42 1.60 1.80
N LEU A 4 -12.66 2.67 1.62
CA LEU A 4 -11.60 3.03 2.57
C LEU A 4 -12.16 3.48 3.93
N ARG A 5 -13.28 4.23 3.93
CA ARG A 5 -13.99 4.59 5.19
C ARG A 5 -14.51 3.36 5.93
N GLY A 6 -15.03 2.35 5.20
CA GLY A 6 -15.42 1.06 5.77
C GLY A 6 -14.25 0.26 6.38
N ARG A 7 -13.01 0.63 6.01
CA ARG A 7 -11.77 0.11 6.58
C ARG A 7 -11.19 0.97 7.72
N GLY A 8 -11.95 1.95 8.21
CA GLY A 8 -11.48 2.87 9.26
C GLY A 8 -10.58 4.00 8.75
N ILE A 9 -10.23 4.01 7.45
CA ILE A 9 -9.39 5.02 6.83
C ILE A 9 -10.25 6.23 6.50
N THR A 10 -10.25 7.23 7.36
CA THR A 10 -11.14 8.40 7.28
C THR A 10 -10.45 9.62 6.68
N ASP A 11 -9.14 9.77 6.88
CA ASP A 11 -8.37 10.86 6.27
C ASP A 11 -7.88 10.43 4.88
N LEU A 12 -8.55 10.99 3.87
CA LEU A 12 -8.23 10.79 2.45
C LEU A 12 -7.67 12.07 1.79
N HIS A 13 -7.28 13.05 2.60
CA HIS A 13 -6.77 14.31 2.09
C HIS A 13 -5.41 14.15 1.40
N GLY A 14 -5.23 14.80 0.25
CA GLY A 14 -3.94 14.77 -0.49
C GLY A 14 -3.55 13.38 -1.04
N ILE A 15 -4.50 12.45 -1.19
CA ILE A 15 -4.26 11.14 -1.79
C ILE A 15 -4.50 11.20 -3.31
N ASP A 16 -3.55 11.80 -4.03
CA ASP A 16 -3.63 11.94 -5.49
C ASP A 16 -3.27 10.67 -6.25
N SER A 17 -2.71 9.67 -5.59
CA SER A 17 -2.35 8.40 -6.21
C SER A 17 -3.54 7.44 -6.40
N LEU A 18 -4.70 7.72 -5.78
CA LEU A 18 -5.90 6.89 -5.88
C LEU A 18 -6.98 7.53 -6.74
N ARG A 19 -7.65 6.72 -7.56
CA ARG A 19 -8.80 7.12 -8.39
C ARG A 19 -9.88 6.06 -8.31
N PHE A 20 -11.12 6.47 -8.48
CA PHE A 20 -12.27 5.58 -8.61
C PHE A 20 -12.62 5.39 -10.09
N HIS A 21 -12.84 4.14 -10.48
CA HIS A 21 -13.35 3.78 -11.81
C HIS A 21 -14.66 3.01 -11.65
N PRO A 22 -15.81 3.52 -12.14
CA PRO A 22 -17.11 2.91 -11.89
C PRO A 22 -17.35 1.60 -12.64
N ARG A 23 -16.60 1.35 -13.74
CA ARG A 23 -16.83 0.23 -14.67
C ARG A 23 -15.50 -0.34 -15.17
N CYS A 24 -14.66 -0.83 -14.25
CA CYS A 24 -13.38 -1.43 -14.59
C CYS A 24 -13.55 -2.88 -15.05
N TYR A 25 -12.95 -3.23 -16.19
CA TYR A 25 -12.97 -4.60 -16.68
C TYR A 25 -12.20 -5.53 -15.77
N TYR A 26 -12.83 -6.68 -15.49
CA TYR A 26 -12.25 -7.81 -14.79
C TYR A 26 -12.32 -9.04 -15.68
N ARG A 27 -11.24 -9.80 -15.74
CA ARG A 27 -11.19 -11.11 -16.40
C ARG A 27 -10.27 -12.00 -15.58
N PRO A 28 -10.74 -13.14 -15.03
CA PRO A 28 -9.88 -14.01 -14.20
C PRO A 28 -8.72 -14.60 -14.99
N ASP A 29 -9.00 -15.06 -16.22
CA ASP A 29 -8.01 -15.62 -17.15
C ASP A 29 -8.37 -15.27 -18.62
N ALA A 30 -7.57 -15.75 -19.58
CA ALA A 30 -7.75 -15.40 -20.99
C ALA A 30 -9.04 -15.94 -21.61
N ASP A 31 -9.55 -17.05 -21.11
CA ASP A 31 -10.70 -17.78 -21.66
C ASP A 31 -12.02 -17.40 -20.97
N ALA A 32 -11.94 -16.76 -19.79
CA ALA A 32 -13.11 -16.37 -19.04
C ALA A 32 -13.81 -15.14 -19.65
N PRO A 33 -15.14 -15.02 -19.45
CA PRO A 33 -15.87 -13.82 -19.85
C PRO A 33 -15.36 -12.59 -19.09
N THR A 34 -15.44 -11.44 -19.78
CA THR A 34 -15.11 -10.16 -19.15
C THR A 34 -16.29 -9.69 -18.31
N GLU A 35 -16.04 -9.43 -17.05
CA GLU A 35 -16.96 -8.80 -16.11
C GLU A 35 -16.66 -7.32 -15.95
N ILE A 36 -17.59 -6.58 -15.35
CA ILE A 36 -17.43 -5.14 -15.08
C ILE A 36 -17.75 -4.89 -13.62
N TRP A 37 -16.77 -4.36 -12.90
CA TRP A 37 -16.87 -4.02 -11.47
C TRP A 37 -16.40 -2.59 -11.21
N PRO A 38 -16.94 -1.89 -10.21
CA PRO A 38 -16.30 -0.70 -9.70
C PRO A 38 -14.89 -1.03 -9.22
N ALA A 39 -13.96 -0.10 -9.31
CA ALA A 39 -12.60 -0.34 -8.84
C ALA A 39 -11.96 0.91 -8.24
N MET A 40 -11.11 0.70 -7.25
CA MET A 40 -10.08 1.63 -6.83
C MET A 40 -8.84 1.38 -7.67
N ILE A 41 -8.37 2.41 -8.36
CA ILE A 41 -7.15 2.39 -9.16
C ILE A 41 -6.08 3.17 -8.42
N ALA A 42 -4.94 2.54 -8.18
CA ALA A 42 -3.77 3.19 -7.59
C ALA A 42 -2.66 3.33 -8.62
N ALA A 43 -2.12 4.53 -8.78
CA ALA A 43 -0.98 4.79 -9.63
C ALA A 43 0.30 4.30 -8.97
N VAL A 44 1.06 3.45 -9.68
CA VAL A 44 2.42 3.06 -9.28
C VAL A 44 3.39 3.99 -9.97
N THR A 45 4.30 4.59 -9.20
CA THR A 45 5.25 5.58 -9.72
C THR A 45 6.69 5.22 -9.39
N ASP A 46 7.62 5.70 -10.22
CA ASP A 46 9.06 5.73 -9.94
C ASP A 46 9.40 6.86 -8.93
N LEU A 47 10.70 7.05 -8.66
CA LEU A 47 11.19 8.10 -7.76
C LEU A 47 11.03 9.52 -8.34
N GLN A 48 10.83 9.66 -9.64
CA GLN A 48 10.61 10.93 -10.33
C GLN A 48 9.12 11.29 -10.42
N GLY A 49 8.23 10.38 -9.96
CA GLY A 49 6.78 10.56 -10.01
C GLY A 49 6.14 10.16 -11.34
N HIS A 50 6.89 9.58 -12.29
CA HIS A 50 6.30 9.07 -13.52
C HIS A 50 5.49 7.81 -13.24
N ILE A 51 4.30 7.73 -13.83
CA ILE A 51 3.46 6.54 -13.71
C ILE A 51 4.11 5.40 -14.50
N THR A 52 4.44 4.31 -13.81
CA THR A 52 5.07 3.11 -14.38
C THR A 52 4.15 1.91 -14.39
N GLY A 53 3.06 1.99 -13.63
CA GLY A 53 2.08 0.93 -13.54
C GLY A 53 0.82 1.38 -12.81
N ALA A 54 -0.08 0.43 -12.61
CA ALA A 54 -1.30 0.64 -11.87
C ALA A 54 -1.68 -0.61 -11.06
N HIS A 55 -2.24 -0.40 -9.89
CA HIS A 55 -2.88 -1.45 -9.10
C HIS A 55 -4.40 -1.23 -9.12
N ARG A 56 -5.15 -2.29 -9.35
CA ARG A 56 -6.61 -2.31 -9.35
C ARG A 56 -7.11 -3.12 -8.17
N THR A 57 -8.00 -2.54 -7.39
CA THR A 57 -8.80 -3.26 -6.40
C THR A 57 -10.25 -3.17 -6.86
N TRP A 58 -10.79 -4.28 -7.39
CA TRP A 58 -12.20 -4.35 -7.74
C TRP A 58 -13.05 -4.42 -6.47
N LEU A 59 -14.13 -3.68 -6.49
CA LEU A 59 -14.99 -3.46 -5.34
C LEU A 59 -16.38 -4.05 -5.58
N ASP A 60 -17.02 -4.45 -4.52
CA ASP A 60 -18.46 -4.73 -4.54
C ASP A 60 -19.23 -3.46 -4.94
N PRO A 61 -20.34 -3.56 -5.68
CA PRO A 61 -21.14 -2.39 -6.10
C PRO A 61 -21.62 -1.51 -4.94
N SER A 62 -21.79 -2.03 -3.73
CA SER A 62 -22.08 -1.23 -2.53
C SER A 62 -20.88 -0.41 -2.08
N GLY A 63 -19.67 -0.72 -2.54
CA GLY A 63 -18.42 -0.11 -2.15
C GLY A 63 -17.98 -0.45 -0.73
N ARG A 64 -18.60 -1.41 -0.07
CA ARG A 64 -18.27 -1.77 1.33
C ARG A 64 -17.13 -2.76 1.44
N ASP A 65 -16.93 -3.59 0.41
CA ASP A 65 -15.88 -4.60 0.38
C ASP A 65 -15.29 -4.75 -1.03
N LYS A 66 -14.34 -5.64 -1.19
CA LYS A 66 -13.81 -6.07 -2.48
C LYS A 66 -14.86 -6.86 -3.25
N ALA A 67 -14.78 -6.83 -4.57
CA ALA A 67 -15.64 -7.66 -5.42
C ALA A 67 -15.50 -9.14 -5.04
N PRO A 68 -16.60 -9.90 -5.04
CA PRO A 68 -16.62 -11.34 -4.73
C PRO A 68 -16.10 -12.16 -5.92
N VAL A 69 -14.85 -11.92 -6.31
CA VAL A 69 -14.14 -12.58 -7.41
C VAL A 69 -12.84 -13.19 -6.89
N ASP A 70 -12.32 -14.19 -7.59
CA ASP A 70 -11.14 -14.96 -7.14
C ASP A 70 -9.93 -14.09 -6.85
N THR A 71 -9.68 -13.08 -7.67
CA THR A 71 -8.51 -12.22 -7.56
C THR A 71 -8.93 -10.74 -7.60
N PRO A 72 -9.50 -10.20 -6.51
CA PRO A 72 -10.04 -8.84 -6.50
C PRO A 72 -8.96 -7.75 -6.54
N ARG A 73 -7.68 -8.11 -6.54
CA ARG A 73 -6.56 -7.19 -6.63
C ARG A 73 -5.57 -7.66 -7.70
N ARG A 74 -5.20 -6.77 -8.63
CA ARG A 74 -4.16 -7.02 -9.63
C ARG A 74 -3.40 -5.75 -9.96
N ALA A 75 -2.10 -5.91 -10.13
CA ALA A 75 -1.22 -4.86 -10.63
C ALA A 75 -0.77 -5.15 -12.06
N MET A 76 -0.35 -4.09 -12.76
CA MET A 76 0.18 -4.15 -14.12
C MET A 76 1.21 -3.05 -14.34
N GLY A 77 2.13 -3.28 -15.27
CA GLY A 77 3.21 -2.35 -15.62
C GLY A 77 4.54 -2.71 -14.97
N HIS A 78 5.44 -1.75 -14.87
CA HIS A 78 6.74 -1.90 -14.22
C HIS A 78 6.62 -1.59 -12.73
N LEU A 79 6.61 -2.63 -11.91
CA LEU A 79 6.31 -2.53 -10.48
C LEU A 79 7.56 -2.69 -9.60
N LEU A 80 8.57 -3.44 -10.07
CA LEU A 80 9.74 -3.76 -9.26
C LEU A 80 10.53 -2.49 -8.91
N GLY A 81 10.69 -2.23 -7.63
CA GLY A 81 11.32 -1.02 -7.10
C GLY A 81 10.40 0.21 -7.04
N HIS A 82 9.25 0.17 -7.67
CA HIS A 82 8.25 1.23 -7.71
C HIS A 82 7.13 0.99 -6.70
N ALA A 83 6.31 2.01 -6.43
CA ALA A 83 5.27 1.91 -5.40
C ALA A 83 4.10 2.88 -5.65
N VAL A 84 2.99 2.63 -4.98
CA VAL A 84 1.96 3.65 -4.76
C VAL A 84 2.45 4.60 -3.67
N ARG A 85 2.51 5.90 -3.94
CA ARG A 85 3.08 6.89 -3.04
C ARG A 85 2.01 7.81 -2.45
N PHE A 86 2.15 8.08 -1.15
CA PHE A 86 1.27 8.96 -0.38
C PHE A 86 2.12 10.03 0.27
N GLY A 87 1.90 11.27 -0.13
CA GLY A 87 2.69 12.42 0.30
C GLY A 87 3.99 12.62 -0.47
N PRO A 88 4.63 13.80 -0.28
CA PRO A 88 5.88 14.14 -0.95
C PRO A 88 7.06 13.32 -0.41
N ALA A 89 8.08 13.14 -1.25
CA ALA A 89 9.32 12.52 -0.81
C ALA A 89 9.99 13.35 0.28
N SER A 90 10.53 12.66 1.32
CA SER A 90 11.18 13.26 2.49
C SER A 90 12.45 12.47 2.83
N ASP A 91 13.23 12.96 3.79
CA ASP A 91 14.34 12.24 4.40
C ASP A 91 13.87 11.14 5.38
N VAL A 92 12.58 11.15 5.73
CA VAL A 92 11.89 10.10 6.49
C VAL A 92 10.75 9.54 5.66
N MET A 93 10.62 8.22 5.60
CA MET A 93 9.57 7.54 4.83
C MET A 93 9.11 6.29 5.57
N ALA A 94 7.84 5.94 5.41
CA ALA A 94 7.33 4.62 5.78
C ALA A 94 7.05 3.79 4.53
N ALA A 95 7.34 2.49 4.58
CA ALA A 95 7.10 1.55 3.49
C ALA A 95 6.48 0.26 4.01
N GLY A 96 5.47 -0.26 3.31
CA GLY A 96 4.79 -1.52 3.61
C GLY A 96 4.21 -2.14 2.35
N GLU A 97 3.51 -3.25 2.50
CA GLU A 97 2.99 -4.01 1.37
C GLU A 97 1.68 -3.44 0.84
N GLY A 98 0.66 -3.38 1.69
CA GLY A 98 -0.71 -3.09 1.30
C GLY A 98 -1.04 -1.60 1.26
N ILE A 99 -1.94 -1.20 0.36
CA ILE A 99 -2.47 0.17 0.31
C ILE A 99 -3.20 0.49 1.62
N GLU A 100 -4.08 -0.40 2.05
CA GLU A 100 -4.86 -0.25 3.28
C GLU A 100 -3.95 -0.27 4.51
N THR A 101 -2.95 -1.16 4.54
CA THR A 101 -1.93 -1.24 5.58
C THR A 101 -1.18 0.09 5.75
N MET A 102 -0.80 0.73 4.62
CA MET A 102 -0.08 2.01 4.66
C MET A 102 -0.97 3.22 4.96
N LEU A 103 -2.21 3.21 4.50
CA LEU A 103 -3.15 4.29 4.78
C LEU A 103 -3.65 4.30 6.23
N SER A 104 -3.55 3.18 6.96
CA SER A 104 -3.96 3.09 8.36
C SER A 104 -3.06 3.93 9.29
N PRO A 105 -1.73 3.75 9.34
CA PRO A 105 -0.86 4.62 10.12
C PRO A 105 -0.85 6.07 9.58
N ARG A 106 -1.18 6.29 8.29
CA ARG A 106 -1.31 7.65 7.75
C ARG A 106 -2.42 8.45 8.43
N CYS A 107 -3.46 7.81 8.97
CA CYS A 107 -4.50 8.49 9.73
C CYS A 107 -3.99 9.18 11.00
N VAL A 108 -2.84 8.76 11.54
CA VAL A 108 -2.20 9.36 12.72
C VAL A 108 -0.92 10.13 12.36
N MET A 109 -0.37 9.92 11.18
CA MET A 109 0.82 10.59 10.66
C MET A 109 0.58 11.12 9.23
N PRO A 110 -0.34 12.09 9.05
CA PRO A 110 -0.79 12.52 7.71
C PRO A 110 0.32 13.14 6.85
N ASP A 111 1.32 13.75 7.48
CA ASP A 111 2.42 14.43 6.80
C ASP A 111 3.60 13.52 6.47
N MET A 112 3.59 12.27 6.96
CA MET A 112 4.67 11.34 6.67
C MET A 112 4.59 10.82 5.23
N ALA A 113 5.72 10.85 4.52
CA ALA A 113 5.83 10.18 3.23
C ALA A 113 5.66 8.67 3.40
N MET A 114 4.68 8.09 2.72
CA MET A 114 4.38 6.65 2.82
C MET A 114 4.29 6.01 1.45
N VAL A 115 4.68 4.73 1.37
CA VAL A 115 4.62 3.98 0.12
C VAL A 115 4.07 2.57 0.33
N ALA A 116 3.20 2.13 -0.59
CA ALA A 116 2.72 0.76 -0.66
C ALA A 116 3.37 0.05 -1.84
N ALA A 117 4.15 -1.00 -1.55
CA ALA A 117 4.92 -1.75 -2.55
C ALA A 117 4.11 -2.84 -3.26
N LEU A 118 2.91 -3.17 -2.77
CA LEU A 118 1.91 -4.07 -3.33
C LEU A 118 2.18 -5.58 -3.13
N SER A 119 3.35 -5.96 -2.66
CA SER A 119 3.68 -7.33 -2.23
C SER A 119 4.98 -7.35 -1.43
N ALA A 120 5.22 -8.43 -0.69
CA ALA A 120 6.47 -8.68 0.04
C ALA A 120 7.71 -8.58 -0.87
N ALA A 121 7.67 -9.23 -2.05
CA ALA A 121 8.79 -9.22 -3.00
C ALA A 121 9.10 -7.80 -3.51
N HIS A 122 8.08 -6.99 -3.80
CA HIS A 122 8.26 -5.61 -4.23
C HIS A 122 8.73 -4.72 -3.06
N LEU A 123 8.27 -4.97 -1.83
CA LEU A 123 8.74 -4.27 -0.63
C LEU A 123 10.25 -4.50 -0.45
N GLY A 124 10.70 -5.74 -0.52
CA GLY A 124 12.13 -6.07 -0.48
C GLY A 124 12.99 -5.41 -1.56
N ALA A 125 12.39 -5.07 -2.71
CA ALA A 125 13.07 -4.47 -3.87
C ALA A 125 12.88 -2.95 -4.00
N ILE A 126 12.14 -2.30 -3.10
CA ILE A 126 11.78 -0.88 -3.24
C ILE A 126 13.00 0.02 -3.40
N LEU A 127 12.91 1.01 -4.30
CA LEU A 127 13.99 1.97 -4.50
C LEU A 127 13.91 3.10 -3.46
N PHE A 128 15.06 3.43 -2.87
CA PHE A 128 15.17 4.50 -1.90
C PHE A 128 15.44 5.85 -2.58
N PRO A 129 14.71 6.92 -2.22
CA PRO A 129 15.12 8.28 -2.59
C PRO A 129 16.53 8.59 -2.07
N ALA A 130 17.33 9.33 -2.84
CA ALA A 130 18.69 9.70 -2.44
C ALA A 130 18.74 10.54 -1.14
N THR A 131 17.65 11.22 -0.83
CA THR A 131 17.50 12.02 0.39
C THR A 131 17.13 11.21 1.63
N LEU A 132 16.74 9.93 1.48
CA LEU A 132 16.23 9.13 2.58
C LEU A 132 17.31 8.87 3.64
N ARG A 133 16.97 9.15 4.91
CA ARG A 133 17.83 8.94 6.08
C ARG A 133 17.22 7.94 7.06
N ARG A 134 15.89 7.91 7.13
CA ARG A 134 15.18 6.99 8.03
C ARG A 134 14.01 6.33 7.31
N LEU A 135 13.91 5.01 7.48
CA LEU A 135 12.86 4.17 6.91
C LEU A 135 12.10 3.46 8.04
N TYR A 136 10.80 3.71 8.13
CA TYR A 136 9.90 2.87 8.91
C TYR A 136 9.36 1.75 8.03
N VAL A 137 9.64 0.50 8.40
CA VAL A 137 9.15 -0.68 7.69
C VAL A 137 7.89 -1.16 8.37
N VAL A 138 6.75 -0.90 7.74
CA VAL A 138 5.41 -1.29 8.20
C VAL A 138 5.15 -2.71 7.70
N ARG A 139 5.40 -3.71 8.56
CA ARG A 139 5.30 -5.11 8.17
C ARG A 139 3.88 -5.64 8.34
N ASP A 140 3.50 -6.61 7.53
CA ASP A 140 2.38 -7.49 7.81
C ASP A 140 2.87 -8.65 8.69
N ASN A 141 2.01 -9.17 9.57
CA ASN A 141 2.38 -10.20 10.54
C ASN A 141 2.25 -11.61 9.94
N ASP A 142 2.94 -11.83 8.81
CA ASP A 142 2.98 -13.10 8.12
C ASP A 142 4.42 -13.54 7.78
N PRO A 143 4.66 -14.84 7.47
CA PRO A 143 6.01 -15.35 7.17
C PRO A 143 6.64 -14.77 5.91
N ALA A 144 5.85 -14.41 4.89
CA ALA A 144 6.36 -13.84 3.64
C ALA A 144 6.90 -12.42 3.88
N GLY A 145 6.17 -11.62 4.65
CA GLY A 145 6.57 -10.30 5.10
C GLY A 145 7.88 -10.32 5.89
N ALA A 146 8.08 -11.31 6.76
CA ALA A 146 9.30 -11.40 7.57
C ALA A 146 10.58 -11.52 6.72
N GLY A 147 10.56 -12.32 5.65
CA GLY A 147 11.70 -12.48 4.73
C GLY A 147 12.00 -11.21 3.93
N ALA A 148 10.96 -10.55 3.43
CA ALA A 148 11.08 -9.30 2.69
C ALA A 148 11.65 -8.17 3.56
N VAL A 149 11.18 -8.08 4.80
CA VAL A 149 11.67 -7.11 5.79
C VAL A 149 13.16 -7.29 6.06
N ALA A 150 13.65 -8.53 6.29
CA ALA A 150 15.07 -8.78 6.54
C ALA A 150 15.95 -8.28 5.39
N GLY A 151 15.61 -8.62 4.13
CA GLY A 151 16.34 -8.14 2.96
C GLY A 151 16.29 -6.61 2.79
N LEU A 152 15.16 -5.99 3.12
CA LEU A 152 15.00 -4.54 3.07
C LEU A 152 15.87 -3.84 4.12
N LEU A 153 15.96 -4.38 5.34
CA LEU A 153 16.83 -3.86 6.42
C LEU A 153 18.30 -3.91 6.04
N ASP A 154 18.75 -5.03 5.44
CA ASP A 154 20.14 -5.16 4.97
C ASP A 154 20.47 -4.14 3.86
N ARG A 155 19.55 -3.90 2.94
CA ARG A 155 19.71 -2.88 1.90
C ARG A 155 19.71 -1.46 2.48
N ALA A 156 18.83 -1.15 3.43
CA ALA A 156 18.80 0.14 4.11
C ALA A 156 20.11 0.40 4.85
N LYS A 157 20.59 -0.57 5.62
CA LYS A 157 21.87 -0.51 6.33
C LYS A 157 23.05 -0.27 5.36
N SER A 158 23.07 -1.00 4.24
CA SER A 158 24.11 -0.83 3.22
C SER A 158 24.09 0.55 2.56
N ALA A 159 22.93 1.18 2.51
CA ALA A 159 22.73 2.54 1.99
C ALA A 159 22.94 3.64 3.06
N GLY A 160 23.27 3.29 4.30
CA GLY A 160 23.43 4.24 5.40
C GLY A 160 22.09 4.83 5.90
N ILE A 161 20.99 4.10 5.69
CA ILE A 161 19.65 4.50 6.11
C ILE A 161 19.31 3.79 7.43
N GLU A 162 18.90 4.56 8.44
CA GLU A 162 18.33 4.01 9.68
C GLU A 162 16.98 3.35 9.36
N ALA A 163 16.83 2.07 9.69
CA ALA A 163 15.59 1.35 9.45
C ALA A 163 14.97 0.82 10.75
N ILE A 164 13.68 1.10 10.95
CA ILE A 164 12.91 0.75 12.15
C ILE A 164 11.70 -0.06 11.70
N VAL A 165 11.52 -1.25 12.27
CA VAL A 165 10.37 -2.10 11.97
C VAL A 165 9.21 -1.75 12.89
N LEU A 166 8.05 -1.49 12.29
CA LEU A 166 6.77 -1.37 12.98
C LEU A 166 5.98 -2.65 12.76
N SER A 167 5.54 -3.26 13.86
CA SER A 167 4.77 -4.51 13.83
C SER A 167 3.37 -4.26 14.35
N PRO A 168 2.32 -4.74 13.65
CA PRO A 168 0.95 -4.66 14.14
C PRO A 168 0.73 -5.64 15.29
N GLN A 169 -0.34 -5.43 16.05
CA GLN A 169 -0.80 -6.35 17.09
C GLN A 169 -1.60 -7.53 16.47
N CYS A 170 -2.34 -7.25 15.39
CA CYS A 170 -3.09 -8.23 14.62
C CYS A 170 -2.32 -8.68 13.36
N GLY A 171 -3.02 -9.02 12.29
CA GLY A 171 -2.44 -9.43 11.02
C GLY A 171 -1.76 -8.30 10.26
N ASP A 172 -2.38 -7.12 10.25
CA ASP A 172 -1.84 -5.91 9.64
C ASP A 172 -2.34 -4.64 10.36
N PHE A 173 -1.78 -3.47 10.03
CA PHE A 173 -2.16 -2.19 10.65
C PHE A 173 -3.59 -1.74 10.29
N ASN A 174 -4.18 -2.23 9.20
CA ASN A 174 -5.58 -1.96 8.93
C ASN A 174 -6.50 -2.79 9.83
N GLU A 175 -6.09 -3.98 10.16
CA GLU A 175 -6.79 -4.81 11.14
C GLU A 175 -6.71 -4.20 12.54
N ASP A 176 -5.53 -3.69 12.94
CA ASP A 176 -5.37 -2.96 14.20
C ASP A 176 -6.29 -1.72 14.26
N LEU A 177 -6.31 -0.89 13.20
CA LEU A 177 -7.17 0.28 13.12
C LEU A 177 -8.66 -0.08 13.25
N ARG A 178 -9.08 -1.20 12.69
CA ARG A 178 -10.48 -1.65 12.74
C ARG A 178 -10.89 -2.27 14.06
N ASN A 179 -9.94 -2.88 14.78
CA ASN A 179 -10.20 -3.59 16.03
C ASN A 179 -9.99 -2.72 17.27
N PHE A 180 -9.06 -1.76 17.21
CA PHE A 180 -8.62 -1.00 18.38
C PHE A 180 -8.80 0.51 18.27
N ASP A 181 -9.27 1.02 17.11
CA ASP A 181 -9.43 2.43 16.77
C ASP A 181 -8.11 3.19 16.47
N ILE A 182 -8.27 4.50 16.25
CA ILE A 182 -7.17 5.40 15.86
C ILE A 182 -6.22 5.70 17.03
N GLU A 183 -6.70 5.67 18.27
CA GLU A 183 -5.89 5.98 19.46
C GLU A 183 -4.87 4.86 19.72
N ALA A 184 -5.21 3.62 19.42
CA ALA A 184 -4.28 2.49 19.52
C ALA A 184 -3.10 2.58 18.52
N LEU A 185 -3.28 3.25 17.38
CA LEU A 185 -2.19 3.48 16.42
C LEU A 185 -1.26 4.64 16.84
N ARG A 186 -1.64 5.45 17.83
CA ARG A 186 -0.83 6.55 18.36
C ARG A 186 0.08 6.12 19.51
N ALA A 187 -0.23 5.01 20.13
CA ALA A 187 0.51 4.46 21.27
C ALA A 187 1.74 3.65 20.82
#